data_5355ae6a4264cd23da6ffe78f73bdde0
#
_entry.id   5355ae6a4264cd23da6ffe78f73bdde0
#
_cell.length_a   1.000
_cell.length_b   1.000
_cell.length_c   1.000
_cell.angle_alpha   90.00
_cell.angle_beta   90.00
_cell.angle_gamma   90.00
#
_symmetry.space_group_name_H-M   'P 1'
#
loop_
_entity.id
_entity.type
_entity.pdbx_description
1 polymer ?
#
loop_
_entity_poly.entity_id
_entity_poly.type
_entity_poly.pdbx_seq_one_letter_code
_entity_poly.pdbx_strand_id
1 'polypeptide(L)'
;MKTSVNQTVIRRILYGNALFSGVSGLLFIFASSPIAEFIGLNSSLAILIIGIGLAGYAALIYANASRAEISSSFVLFAVIGDSTWVLLSIVLLLTGWVTFSVEGKWAVGIIAAMVDVFATLQLIEWRKM
;
A
#
# COMPACT_ATOMS: atom_id res chain seq x y z
N MET A 1 -30.35 -0.70 -3.39
CA MET A 1 -29.79 0.63 -3.61
C MET A 1 -28.53 0.81 -2.79
N LYS A 2 -27.46 1.25 -3.43
CA LYS A 2 -26.14 1.37 -2.79
C LYS A 2 -26.13 2.31 -1.60
N THR A 3 -26.95 3.35 -1.64
CA THR A 3 -27.04 4.32 -0.56
C THR A 3 -27.48 3.74 0.76
N SER A 4 -28.13 2.59 0.74
CA SER A 4 -28.53 1.90 1.97
C SER A 4 -27.36 1.18 2.63
N VAL A 5 -26.28 0.96 1.89
CA VAL A 5 -25.09 0.27 2.42
C VAL A 5 -24.32 1.20 3.33
N ASN A 6 -24.05 0.74 4.53
CA ASN A 6 -23.23 1.49 5.46
C ASN A 6 -21.77 1.43 5.02
N GLN A 7 -21.23 2.58 4.66
CA GLN A 7 -19.85 2.68 4.19
C GLN A 7 -18.85 3.03 5.30
N THR A 8 -19.27 2.96 6.56
CA THR A 8 -18.38 3.31 7.68
C THR A 8 -17.15 2.41 7.71
N VAL A 9 -17.35 1.11 7.55
CA VAL A 9 -16.24 0.15 7.62
C VAL A 9 -15.24 0.36 6.49
N ILE A 10 -15.72 0.45 5.24
CA ILE A 10 -14.80 0.64 4.11
C ILE A 10 -14.09 1.99 4.21
N ARG A 11 -14.76 3.02 4.69
CA ARG A 11 -14.14 4.33 4.88
C ARG A 11 -13.00 4.26 5.88
N ARG A 12 -13.20 3.58 7.00
CA ARG A 12 -12.15 3.40 8.01
C ARG A 12 -10.97 2.60 7.47
N ILE A 13 -11.24 1.55 6.70
CA ILE A 13 -10.19 0.75 6.08
C ILE A 13 -9.38 1.59 5.11
N LEU A 14 -10.03 2.38 4.27
CA LEU A 14 -9.35 3.25 3.31
C LEU A 14 -8.51 4.32 4.03
N TYR A 15 -9.03 4.92 5.09
CA TYR A 15 -8.24 5.87 5.89
C TYR A 15 -7.03 5.20 6.52
N GLY A 16 -7.19 3.98 7.03
CA GLY A 16 -6.07 3.21 7.55
C GLY A 16 -5.01 2.94 6.50
N ASN A 17 -5.43 2.56 5.30
CA ASN A 17 -4.54 2.34 4.17
C ASN A 17 -3.84 3.65 3.76
N ALA A 18 -4.58 4.76 3.69
CA ALA A 18 -4.00 6.07 3.37
C ALA A 18 -2.95 6.47 4.40
N LEU A 19 -3.23 6.25 5.68
CA LEU A 19 -2.28 6.54 6.75
C LEU A 19 -1.02 5.68 6.62
N PHE A 20 -1.19 4.38 6.44
CA PHE A 20 -0.07 3.45 6.28
C PHE A 20 0.79 3.80 5.06
N SER A 21 0.15 4.00 3.91
CA SER A 21 0.84 4.33 2.66
C SER A 21 1.49 5.72 2.73
N GLY A 22 0.81 6.68 3.36
CA GLY A 22 1.32 8.05 3.51
C GLY A 22 2.52 8.12 4.42
N VAL A 23 2.47 7.48 5.58
CA VAL A 23 3.60 7.44 6.51
C VAL A 23 4.77 6.71 5.86
N SER A 24 4.51 5.55 5.24
CA SER A 24 5.55 4.79 4.54
C SER A 24 6.17 5.61 3.42
N GLY A 25 5.33 6.30 2.63
CA GLY A 25 5.81 7.14 1.53
C GLY A 25 6.68 8.29 2.00
N LEU A 26 6.27 8.98 3.07
CA LEU A 26 7.06 10.08 3.63
C LEU A 26 8.39 9.58 4.20
N LEU A 27 8.39 8.44 4.88
CA LEU A 27 9.63 7.85 5.37
C LEU A 27 10.57 7.51 4.22
N PHE A 28 10.04 6.94 3.15
CA PHE A 28 10.85 6.61 1.97
C PHE A 28 11.40 7.86 1.28
N ILE A 29 10.65 8.96 1.29
CA ILE A 29 11.11 10.22 0.70
C ILE A 29 12.21 10.85 1.56
N PHE A 30 11.96 11.00 2.87
CA PHE A 30 12.86 11.73 3.75
C PHE A 30 14.00 10.90 4.32
N ALA A 31 13.88 9.58 4.32
CA ALA A 31 14.90 8.67 4.81
C ALA A 31 15.30 7.64 3.76
N SER A 32 15.31 8.05 2.48
CA SER A 32 15.59 7.14 1.37
C SER A 32 16.95 6.45 1.48
N SER A 33 17.99 7.18 1.86
CA SER A 33 19.33 6.60 1.98
C SER A 33 19.46 5.62 3.13
N PRO A 34 19.05 5.96 4.37
CA PRO A 34 19.08 4.98 5.47
C PRO A 34 18.22 3.76 5.19
N ILE A 35 17.06 3.92 4.58
CA ILE A 35 16.18 2.80 4.26
C ILE A 35 16.81 1.91 3.20
N ALA A 36 17.35 2.49 2.13
CA ALA A 36 18.04 1.73 1.08
C ALA A 36 19.18 0.90 1.68
N GLU A 37 19.97 1.51 2.55
CA GLU A 37 21.06 0.83 3.22
C GLU A 37 20.57 -0.31 4.10
N PHE A 38 19.52 -0.08 4.88
CA PHE A 38 18.92 -1.09 5.77
C PHE A 38 18.43 -2.32 4.99
N ILE A 39 17.76 -2.10 3.86
CA ILE A 39 17.21 -3.20 3.06
C ILE A 39 18.21 -3.79 2.07
N GLY A 40 19.40 -3.22 1.99
CA GLY A 40 20.48 -3.77 1.18
C GLY A 40 20.49 -3.32 -0.27
N LEU A 41 19.86 -2.19 -0.60
CA LEU A 41 19.87 -1.64 -1.96
C LEU A 41 21.02 -0.67 -2.16
N ASN A 42 21.60 -0.69 -3.35
CA ASN A 42 22.69 0.22 -3.71
C ASN A 42 22.20 1.63 -4.09
N SER A 43 20.91 1.79 -4.35
CA SER A 43 20.35 3.04 -4.83
C SER A 43 19.24 3.54 -3.93
N SER A 44 19.43 4.71 -3.35
CA SER A 44 18.38 5.41 -2.62
C SER A 44 17.34 6.03 -3.56
N LEU A 45 17.68 6.21 -4.83
CA LEU A 45 16.75 6.77 -5.82
C LEU A 45 15.53 5.88 -6.00
N ALA A 46 15.72 4.56 -6.02
CA ALA A 46 14.60 3.62 -6.12
C ALA A 46 13.64 3.79 -4.93
N ILE A 47 14.17 3.93 -3.73
CA ILE A 47 13.36 4.14 -2.52
C ILE A 47 12.62 5.47 -2.60
N LEU A 48 13.29 6.52 -3.05
CA LEU A 48 12.66 7.84 -3.22
C LEU A 48 11.49 7.78 -4.21
N ILE A 49 11.67 7.14 -5.35
CA ILE A 49 10.63 7.02 -6.38
C ILE A 49 9.43 6.24 -5.83
N ILE A 50 9.69 5.13 -5.15
CA ILE A 50 8.62 4.34 -4.52
C ILE A 50 7.90 5.18 -3.48
N GLY A 51 8.64 5.96 -2.69
CA GLY A 51 8.05 6.83 -1.68
C GLY A 51 7.13 7.89 -2.28
N ILE A 52 7.53 8.50 -3.38
CA ILE A 52 6.69 9.48 -4.09
C ILE A 52 5.41 8.80 -4.58
N GLY A 53 5.51 7.60 -5.14
CA GLY A 53 4.37 6.83 -5.58
C GLY A 53 3.42 6.48 -4.43
N LEU A 54 3.97 6.07 -3.30
CA LEU A 54 3.16 5.74 -2.10
C LEU A 54 2.46 6.98 -1.54
N ALA A 55 3.15 8.13 -1.50
CA ALA A 55 2.54 9.38 -1.03
C ALA A 55 1.39 9.80 -1.95
N GLY A 56 1.58 9.69 -3.26
CA GLY A 56 0.53 9.97 -4.24
C GLY A 56 -0.65 9.03 -4.11
N TYR A 57 -0.37 7.75 -3.93
CA TYR A 57 -1.40 6.73 -3.71
C TYR A 57 -2.20 7.03 -2.42
N ALA A 58 -1.51 7.38 -1.35
CA ALA A 58 -2.14 7.75 -0.08
C ALA A 58 -3.07 8.97 -0.25
N ALA A 59 -2.62 9.99 -0.98
CA ALA A 59 -3.44 11.17 -1.26
C ALA A 59 -4.69 10.80 -2.06
N LEU A 60 -4.54 9.92 -3.05
CA LEU A 60 -5.66 9.45 -3.86
C LEU A 60 -6.66 8.66 -3.02
N ILE A 61 -6.18 7.77 -2.16
CA ILE A 61 -7.05 7.00 -1.27
C ILE A 61 -7.79 7.95 -0.32
N TYR A 62 -7.07 8.89 0.29
CA TYR A 62 -7.66 9.83 1.22
C TYR A 62 -8.76 10.66 0.56
N ALA A 63 -8.49 11.18 -0.63
CA ALA A 63 -9.46 11.99 -1.37
C ALA A 63 -10.74 11.19 -1.67
N ASN A 64 -10.60 9.93 -2.08
CA ASN A 64 -11.76 9.09 -2.37
C ASN A 64 -12.49 8.63 -1.11
N ALA A 65 -11.75 8.33 -0.04
CA ALA A 65 -12.34 7.95 1.24
C ALA A 65 -13.11 9.09 1.89
N SER A 66 -12.78 10.32 1.55
CA SER A 66 -13.42 11.52 2.10
C SER A 66 -14.68 11.93 1.36
N ARG A 67 -15.02 11.26 0.25
CA ARG A 67 -16.23 11.56 -0.49
C ARG A 67 -17.46 11.12 0.29
N ALA A 68 -18.57 11.83 0.07
CA ALA A 68 -19.84 11.49 0.73
C ALA A 68 -20.24 10.04 0.44
N GLU A 69 -20.04 9.62 -0.80
CA GLU A 69 -20.29 8.25 -1.21
C GLU A 69 -19.04 7.71 -1.89
N ILE A 70 -18.55 6.55 -1.38
CA ILE A 70 -17.34 5.93 -1.90
C ILE A 70 -17.70 5.07 -3.10
N SER A 71 -16.99 5.27 -4.20
CA SER A 71 -17.19 4.51 -5.43
C SER A 71 -16.70 3.08 -5.28
N SER A 72 -17.52 2.11 -5.69
CA SER A 72 -17.09 0.70 -5.72
C SER A 72 -15.94 0.49 -6.69
N SER A 73 -15.92 1.23 -7.79
CA SER A 73 -14.83 1.17 -8.75
C SER A 73 -13.49 1.58 -8.13
N PHE A 74 -13.52 2.60 -7.27
CA PHE A 74 -12.31 3.02 -6.58
C PHE A 74 -11.83 1.96 -5.58
N VAL A 75 -12.76 1.34 -4.84
CA VAL A 75 -12.40 0.27 -3.90
C VAL A 75 -11.75 -0.89 -4.65
N LEU A 76 -12.28 -1.26 -5.80
CA LEU A 76 -11.68 -2.29 -6.64
C LEU A 76 -10.29 -1.88 -7.10
N PHE A 77 -10.11 -0.61 -7.49
CA PHE A 77 -8.80 -0.08 -7.85
C PHE A 77 -7.79 -0.26 -6.70
N ALA A 78 -8.21 0.05 -5.47
CA ALA A 78 -7.35 -0.11 -4.29
C ALA A 78 -7.02 -1.59 -4.05
N VAL A 79 -7.98 -2.49 -4.21
CA VAL A 79 -7.75 -3.94 -4.09
C VAL A 79 -6.70 -4.39 -5.10
N ILE A 80 -6.84 -3.97 -6.35
CA ILE A 80 -5.90 -4.34 -7.41
C ILE A 80 -4.51 -3.76 -7.13
N GLY A 81 -4.44 -2.49 -6.72
CA GLY A 81 -3.17 -1.84 -6.42
C GLY A 81 -2.43 -2.52 -5.28
N ASP A 82 -3.12 -2.77 -4.18
CA ASP A 82 -2.52 -3.43 -3.02
C ASP A 82 -2.13 -4.87 -3.34
N SER A 83 -2.98 -5.60 -4.07
CA SER A 83 -2.68 -6.98 -4.48
C SER A 83 -1.46 -7.03 -5.41
N THR A 84 -1.31 -6.06 -6.29
CA THR A 84 -0.15 -5.94 -7.15
C THR A 84 1.13 -5.74 -6.33
N TRP A 85 1.08 -4.89 -5.31
CA TRP A 85 2.21 -4.68 -4.40
C TRP A 85 2.62 -5.99 -3.72
N VAL A 86 1.64 -6.73 -3.18
CA VAL A 86 1.89 -8.00 -2.51
C VAL A 86 2.52 -9.00 -3.47
N LEU A 87 1.95 -9.12 -4.68
CA LEU A 87 2.44 -10.07 -5.67
C LEU A 87 3.87 -9.73 -6.11
N LEU A 88 4.15 -8.47 -6.38
CA LEU A 88 5.50 -8.04 -6.75
C LEU A 88 6.49 -8.27 -5.62
N SER A 89 6.08 -8.04 -4.36
CA SER A 89 6.92 -8.31 -3.20
C SER A 89 7.28 -9.79 -3.11
N ILE A 90 6.31 -10.68 -3.31
CA ILE A 90 6.55 -12.12 -3.30
C ILE A 90 7.51 -12.51 -4.42
N VAL A 91 7.31 -11.99 -5.62
CA VAL A 91 8.18 -12.27 -6.77
C VAL A 91 9.61 -11.82 -6.47
N LEU A 92 9.80 -10.63 -5.92
CA LEU A 92 11.13 -10.13 -5.58
C LEU A 92 11.80 -10.96 -4.50
N LEU A 93 11.04 -11.44 -3.52
CA LEU A 93 11.60 -12.27 -2.45
C LEU A 93 12.00 -13.67 -2.94
N LEU A 94 11.25 -14.22 -3.89
CA LEU A 94 11.48 -15.59 -4.38
C LEU A 94 12.52 -15.68 -5.50
N THR A 95 12.61 -14.64 -6.34
CA THR A 95 13.48 -14.71 -7.53
C THR A 95 14.91 -14.26 -7.27
N GLY A 96 15.13 -13.45 -6.24
CA GLY A 96 16.45 -12.87 -5.99
C GLY A 96 16.87 -11.82 -7.02
N TRP A 97 15.94 -11.29 -7.80
CA TRP A 97 16.23 -10.21 -8.75
C TRP A 97 16.79 -8.97 -8.05
N VAL A 98 16.36 -8.74 -6.81
CA VAL A 98 16.92 -7.71 -5.94
C VAL A 98 17.59 -8.42 -4.77
N THR A 99 18.85 -8.07 -4.52
CA THR A 99 19.64 -8.69 -3.44
C THR A 99 19.37 -7.92 -2.14
N PHE A 100 18.30 -8.29 -1.45
CA PHE A 100 17.97 -7.68 -0.16
C PHE A 100 18.89 -8.23 0.93
N SER A 101 19.16 -7.39 1.94
CA SER A 101 19.73 -7.86 3.21
C SER A 101 18.73 -8.77 3.91
N VAL A 102 19.18 -9.49 4.95
CA VAL A 102 18.27 -10.31 5.76
C VAL A 102 17.16 -9.43 6.37
N GLU A 103 17.54 -8.28 6.94
CA GLU A 103 16.61 -7.32 7.49
C GLU A 103 15.66 -6.80 6.42
N GLY A 104 16.17 -6.58 5.22
CA GLY A 104 15.37 -6.13 4.08
C GLY A 104 14.33 -7.15 3.67
N LYS A 105 14.66 -8.43 3.65
CA LYS A 105 13.70 -9.50 3.34
C LYS A 105 12.56 -9.53 4.35
N TRP A 106 12.88 -9.39 5.64
CA TRP A 106 11.87 -9.31 6.69
C TRP A 106 10.98 -8.07 6.52
N ALA A 107 11.60 -6.92 6.25
CA ALA A 107 10.85 -5.68 6.05
C ALA A 107 9.87 -5.79 4.87
N VAL A 108 10.34 -6.29 3.73
CA VAL A 108 9.51 -6.46 2.54
C VAL A 108 8.36 -7.44 2.83
N GLY A 109 8.65 -8.55 3.51
CA GLY A 109 7.63 -9.54 3.85
C GLY A 109 6.59 -9.01 4.82
N ILE A 110 7.01 -8.29 5.86
CA ILE A 110 6.08 -7.72 6.85
C ILE A 110 5.20 -6.66 6.20
N ILE A 111 5.78 -5.78 5.40
CA ILE A 111 5.00 -4.75 4.70
C ILE A 111 4.00 -5.40 3.74
N ALA A 112 4.42 -6.42 3.00
CA ALA A 112 3.54 -7.15 2.10
C ALA A 112 2.37 -7.78 2.86
N ALA A 113 2.63 -8.36 4.04
CA ALA A 113 1.58 -8.94 4.88
C ALA A 113 0.57 -7.88 5.33
N MET A 114 1.04 -6.70 5.71
CA MET A 114 0.16 -5.59 6.11
C MET A 114 -0.67 -5.09 4.93
N VAL A 115 -0.07 -4.96 3.77
CA VAL A 115 -0.79 -4.56 2.55
C VAL A 115 -1.82 -5.61 2.16
N ASP A 116 -1.49 -6.90 2.33
CA ASP A 116 -2.41 -7.99 2.06
C ASP A 116 -3.66 -7.92 2.97
N VAL A 117 -3.48 -7.54 4.23
CA VAL A 117 -4.61 -7.32 5.14
C VAL A 117 -5.53 -6.23 4.58
N PHE A 118 -4.98 -5.10 4.13
CA PHE A 118 -5.78 -4.05 3.51
C PHE A 118 -6.47 -4.53 2.24
N ALA A 119 -5.77 -5.25 1.38
CA ALA A 119 -6.35 -5.79 0.14
C ALA A 119 -7.53 -6.72 0.46
N THR A 120 -7.36 -7.59 1.43
CA THR A 120 -8.40 -8.56 1.84
C THR A 120 -9.61 -7.85 2.41
N LEU A 121 -9.40 -6.91 3.34
CA LEU A 121 -10.50 -6.17 3.96
C LEU A 121 -11.25 -5.34 2.93
N GLN A 122 -10.53 -4.68 2.03
CA GLN A 122 -11.14 -3.91 0.95
C GLN A 122 -11.93 -4.79 -0.01
N LEU A 123 -11.42 -5.98 -0.33
CA LEU A 123 -12.12 -6.93 -1.18
C LEU A 123 -13.42 -7.40 -0.55
N ILE A 124 -13.40 -7.72 0.75
CA ILE A 124 -14.59 -8.13 1.47
C ILE A 124 -15.66 -7.05 1.41
N GLU A 125 -15.29 -5.81 1.66
CA GLU A 125 -16.23 -4.70 1.63
C GLU A 125 -16.70 -4.39 0.21
N TRP A 126 -15.80 -4.48 -0.77
CA TRP A 126 -16.15 -4.28 -2.17
C TRP A 126 -17.24 -5.27 -2.62
N ARG A 127 -17.15 -6.51 -2.20
CA ARG A 127 -18.13 -7.53 -2.56
C ARG A 127 -19.53 -7.24 -1.99
N LYS A 128 -19.61 -6.41 -0.98
CA LYS A 128 -20.90 -5.98 -0.38
C LYS A 128 -21.48 -4.74 -1.04
N MET A 129 -20.74 -4.10 -1.88
CA MET A 129 -21.12 -2.81 -2.51
C MET A 129 -21.99 -2.98 -3.74
#